data_9e9737107eefbac39a7fc14efc064671
#
_entry.id   9e9737107eefbac39a7fc14efc064671
#
_cell.length_a   1.000
_cell.length_b   1.000
_cell.length_c   1.000
_cell.angle_alpha   90.00
_cell.angle_beta   90.00
_cell.angle_gamma   90.00
#
_symmetry.space_group_name_H-M   'P 1'
#
loop_
_entity.id
_entity.type
_entity.pdbx_description
1 polymer ?
#
loop_
_entity_poly.entity_id
_entity_poly.type
_entity_poly.pdbx_seq_one_letter_code
_entity_poly.pdbx_strand_id
1 'polypeptide(L)'
;GLEFLGSDNKALAFALLTLATGSALLFGYYRYAKTHKNAIYPLSLLSVRTFRVGLNGNLLARLGISSIPLLLPLVLQVSFGYSPSEAGWMIAPMALAAMLTKPLMQKLLQTFGYRNILLANTVLVGVLMMSIALHGPDSPKWLLVLHFFILGGCNSIQFTSMNTITLADLRPYQNTSGNSLMAVNQQLAMGFGIALGSLILRFYQQSDAL
;
A
#
# COMPACT_ATOMS: atom_id res chain seq x y z
N GLY A 1 19.18 11.40 14.14
CA GLY A 1 18.52 10.10 14.02
C GLY A 1 19.43 8.95 13.62
N LEU A 2 20.71 9.19 13.31
CA LEU A 2 21.67 8.15 12.88
C LEU A 2 22.45 7.49 14.03
N GLU A 3 22.29 7.95 15.25
CA GLU A 3 22.93 7.37 16.44
C GLU A 3 22.27 6.06 16.93
N PHE A 4 21.10 5.69 16.41
CA PHE A 4 20.43 4.43 16.75
C PHE A 4 21.01 3.19 16.07
N LEU A 5 21.94 3.34 15.14
CA LEU A 5 22.57 2.23 14.40
C LEU A 5 23.77 1.61 15.13
N GLY A 6 24.11 2.09 16.31
CA GLY A 6 25.27 1.61 17.10
C GLY A 6 25.01 0.46 18.06
N SER A 7 23.79 -0.14 18.10
CA SER A 7 23.55 -1.34 18.90
C SER A 7 22.60 -2.30 18.16
N ASP A 8 23.13 -3.03 17.20
CA ASP A 8 22.39 -4.05 16.43
C ASP A 8 21.59 -5.01 17.33
N ASN A 9 22.10 -5.38 18.47
CA ASN A 9 21.43 -6.27 19.41
C ASN A 9 20.19 -5.65 20.08
N LYS A 10 20.18 -4.34 20.38
CA LYS A 10 19.00 -3.69 21.00
C LYS A 10 17.89 -3.45 19.96
N ALA A 11 18.25 -3.07 18.74
CA ALA A 11 17.30 -2.90 17.66
C ALA A 11 16.66 -4.25 17.27
N LEU A 12 17.46 -5.31 17.21
CA LEU A 12 17.00 -6.66 16.96
C LEU A 12 16.08 -7.17 18.09
N ALA A 13 16.48 -6.97 19.33
CA ALA A 13 15.67 -7.35 20.50
C ALA A 13 14.32 -6.61 20.52
N PHE A 14 14.29 -5.31 20.20
CA PHE A 14 13.07 -4.54 20.10
C PHE A 14 12.17 -5.01 18.94
N ALA A 15 12.76 -5.32 17.79
CA ALA A 15 12.02 -5.89 16.65
C ALA A 15 11.42 -7.27 16.96
N LEU A 16 12.18 -8.14 17.62
CA LEU A 16 11.69 -9.46 18.04
C LEU A 16 10.58 -9.35 19.09
N LEU A 17 10.72 -8.43 20.03
CA LEU A 17 9.72 -8.19 21.08
C LEU A 17 8.41 -7.66 20.48
N THR A 18 8.47 -6.72 19.56
CA THR A 18 7.29 -6.19 18.86
C THR A 18 6.61 -7.24 17.99
N LEU A 19 7.38 -8.07 17.28
CA LEU A 19 6.85 -9.19 16.50
C LEU A 19 6.20 -10.25 17.39
N ALA A 20 6.84 -10.62 18.49
CA ALA A 20 6.31 -11.59 19.46
C ALA A 20 5.02 -11.08 20.08
N THR A 21 4.99 -9.83 20.52
CA THR A 21 3.80 -9.20 21.12
C THR A 21 2.67 -9.10 20.11
N GLY A 22 2.94 -8.63 18.89
CA GLY A 22 1.96 -8.56 17.82
C GLY A 22 1.38 -9.94 17.44
N SER A 23 2.24 -10.94 17.33
CA SER A 23 1.82 -12.32 17.04
C SER A 23 0.98 -12.91 18.19
N ALA A 24 1.37 -12.68 19.43
CA ALA A 24 0.63 -13.13 20.60
C ALA A 24 -0.77 -12.49 20.69
N LEU A 25 -0.87 -11.19 20.41
CA LEU A 25 -2.16 -10.47 20.36
C LEU A 25 -3.06 -10.97 19.23
N LEU A 26 -2.51 -11.20 18.04
CA LEU A 26 -3.27 -11.77 16.90
C LEU A 26 -3.76 -13.18 17.21
N PHE A 27 -2.92 -14.02 17.82
CA PHE A 27 -3.29 -15.37 18.21
C PHE A 27 -4.35 -15.36 19.30
N GLY A 28 -4.20 -14.50 20.31
CA GLY A 28 -5.19 -14.30 21.38
C GLY A 28 -6.54 -13.84 20.82
N TYR A 29 -6.51 -12.86 19.89
CA TYR A 29 -7.71 -12.41 19.21
C TYR A 29 -8.36 -13.53 18.36
N TYR A 30 -7.59 -14.30 17.63
CA TYR A 30 -8.10 -15.44 16.85
C TYR A 30 -8.84 -16.45 17.72
N ARG A 31 -8.26 -16.80 18.88
CA ARG A 31 -8.91 -17.71 19.86
C ARG A 31 -10.19 -17.10 20.41
N TYR A 32 -10.18 -15.83 20.78
CA TYR A 32 -11.35 -15.09 21.25
C TYR A 32 -12.47 -15.06 20.19
N ALA A 33 -12.14 -14.69 18.94
CA ALA A 33 -13.11 -14.59 17.86
C ALA A 33 -13.72 -15.95 17.45
N LYS A 34 -13.01 -17.05 17.68
CA LYS A 34 -13.52 -18.41 17.45
C LYS A 34 -14.57 -18.82 18.48
N THR A 35 -14.47 -18.29 19.69
CA THR A 35 -15.33 -18.69 20.83
C THR A 35 -16.54 -17.77 20.99
N HIS A 36 -16.43 -16.51 20.56
CA HIS A 36 -17.46 -15.48 20.78
C HIS A 36 -18.18 -15.12 19.48
N LYS A 37 -19.49 -15.36 19.42
CA LYS A 37 -20.34 -15.02 18.25
C LYS A 37 -20.41 -13.51 17.95
N ASN A 38 -20.20 -12.67 18.97
CA ASN A 38 -20.26 -11.20 18.88
C ASN A 38 -18.88 -10.56 18.84
N ALA A 39 -17.85 -11.25 18.32
CA ALA A 39 -16.55 -10.68 18.12
C ALA A 39 -16.63 -9.48 17.14
N ILE A 40 -15.85 -8.43 17.40
CA ILE A 40 -15.79 -7.21 16.58
C ILE A 40 -15.45 -7.56 15.11
N TYR A 41 -14.60 -8.56 14.91
CA TYR A 41 -14.25 -9.12 13.60
C TYR A 41 -14.69 -10.58 13.51
N PRO A 42 -15.96 -10.84 13.14
CA PRO A 42 -16.46 -12.22 13.07
C PRO A 42 -15.75 -12.97 11.94
N LEU A 43 -15.14 -14.09 12.29
CA LEU A 43 -14.45 -14.96 11.32
C LEU A 43 -15.39 -15.49 10.22
N SER A 44 -16.70 -15.44 10.45
CA SER A 44 -17.71 -15.77 9.44
C SER A 44 -17.67 -14.89 8.19
N LEU A 45 -17.11 -13.67 8.28
CA LEU A 45 -16.90 -12.82 7.10
C LEU A 45 -15.93 -13.46 6.10
N LEU A 46 -14.96 -14.22 6.57
CA LEU A 46 -14.00 -14.93 5.73
C LEU A 46 -14.62 -16.13 4.98
N SER A 47 -15.84 -16.55 5.32
CA SER A 47 -16.59 -17.55 4.56
C SER A 47 -17.15 -16.97 3.25
N VAL A 48 -17.36 -15.66 3.16
CA VAL A 48 -17.75 -14.97 1.93
C VAL A 48 -16.54 -14.94 0.98
N ARG A 49 -16.65 -15.66 -0.13
CA ARG A 49 -15.54 -15.88 -1.07
C ARG A 49 -14.96 -14.58 -1.61
N THR A 50 -15.82 -13.66 -2.05
CA THR A 50 -15.42 -12.34 -2.58
C THR A 50 -14.67 -11.52 -1.55
N PHE A 51 -15.15 -11.50 -0.30
CA PHE A 51 -14.49 -10.79 0.78
C PHE A 51 -13.10 -11.37 1.08
N ARG A 52 -12.98 -12.69 1.19
CA ARG A 52 -11.70 -13.37 1.43
C ARG A 52 -10.70 -13.14 0.29
N VAL A 53 -11.14 -13.31 -0.96
CA VAL A 53 -10.28 -13.06 -2.14
C VAL A 53 -9.91 -11.59 -2.24
N GLY A 54 -10.85 -10.70 -1.98
CA GLY A 54 -10.63 -9.25 -1.97
C GLY A 54 -9.64 -8.81 -0.90
N LEU A 55 -9.70 -9.35 0.32
CA LEU A 55 -8.70 -9.08 1.37
C LEU A 55 -7.30 -9.52 0.96
N ASN A 56 -7.14 -10.72 0.41
CA ASN A 56 -5.84 -11.22 -0.04
C ASN A 56 -5.31 -10.40 -1.22
N GLY A 57 -6.16 -10.06 -2.19
CA GLY A 57 -5.80 -9.19 -3.30
C GLY A 57 -5.39 -7.79 -2.84
N ASN A 58 -6.12 -7.23 -1.87
CA ASN A 58 -5.80 -5.93 -1.28
C ASN A 58 -4.45 -5.96 -0.55
N LEU A 59 -4.16 -7.03 0.19
CA LEU A 59 -2.88 -7.23 0.87
C LEU A 59 -1.73 -7.25 -0.14
N LEU A 60 -1.82 -8.09 -1.18
CA LEU A 60 -0.76 -8.24 -2.19
C LEU A 60 -0.54 -6.95 -2.99
N ALA A 61 -1.62 -6.31 -3.46
CA ALA A 61 -1.51 -5.05 -4.19
C ALA A 61 -0.86 -3.94 -3.36
N ARG A 62 -1.17 -3.88 -2.06
CA ARG A 62 -0.60 -2.87 -1.17
C ARG A 62 0.83 -3.14 -0.77
N LEU A 63 1.28 -4.39 -0.67
CA LEU A 63 2.68 -4.70 -0.41
C LEU A 63 3.62 -3.97 -1.39
N GLY A 64 3.26 -3.95 -2.69
CA GLY A 64 4.04 -3.22 -3.70
C GLY A 64 3.89 -1.70 -3.60
N ILE A 65 2.67 -1.21 -3.48
CA ILE A 65 2.37 0.23 -3.57
C ILE A 65 2.74 0.99 -2.29
N SER A 66 2.71 0.34 -1.14
CA SER A 66 2.89 1.01 0.17
C SER A 66 4.31 1.50 0.44
N SER A 67 5.30 1.06 -0.31
CA SER A 67 6.67 1.59 -0.25
C SER A 67 6.83 2.93 -0.96
N ILE A 68 5.93 3.31 -1.88
CA ILE A 68 6.01 4.54 -2.69
C ILE A 68 6.14 5.81 -1.82
N PRO A 69 5.31 6.03 -0.78
CA PRO A 69 5.40 7.24 0.04
C PRO A 69 6.74 7.40 0.76
N LEU A 70 7.46 6.31 0.99
CA LEU A 70 8.80 6.31 1.59
C LEU A 70 9.88 6.46 0.52
N LEU A 71 9.83 5.62 -0.52
CA LEU A 71 10.91 5.52 -1.51
C LEU A 71 10.91 6.69 -2.48
N LEU A 72 9.75 7.20 -2.88
CA LEU A 72 9.67 8.27 -3.89
C LEU A 72 10.32 9.57 -3.43
N PRO A 73 10.04 10.12 -2.23
CA PRO A 73 10.76 11.28 -1.72
C PRO A 73 12.27 11.03 -1.58
N LEU A 74 12.65 9.80 -1.19
CA LEU A 74 14.05 9.44 -1.02
C LEU A 74 14.80 9.44 -2.37
N VAL A 75 14.23 8.85 -3.41
CA VAL A 75 14.80 8.86 -4.77
C VAL A 75 14.95 10.29 -5.28
N LEU A 76 13.93 11.13 -5.12
CA LEU A 76 13.98 12.52 -5.57
C LEU A 76 15.05 13.34 -4.85
N GLN A 77 15.22 13.13 -3.53
CA GLN A 77 16.15 13.90 -2.74
C GLN A 77 17.58 13.34 -2.80
N VAL A 78 17.74 12.02 -2.70
CA VAL A 78 19.08 11.40 -2.62
C VAL A 78 19.65 11.13 -4.00
N SER A 79 18.86 10.55 -4.91
CA SER A 79 19.36 10.15 -6.23
C SER A 79 19.32 11.29 -7.24
N PHE A 80 18.29 12.16 -7.19
CA PHE A 80 18.13 13.26 -8.14
C PHE A 80 18.61 14.61 -7.60
N GLY A 81 18.95 14.69 -6.31
CA GLY A 81 19.50 15.90 -5.68
C GLY A 81 18.49 17.04 -5.48
N TYR A 82 17.19 16.77 -5.57
CA TYR A 82 16.17 17.79 -5.33
C TYR A 82 16.07 18.16 -3.87
N SER A 83 15.77 19.42 -3.59
CA SER A 83 15.46 19.87 -2.25
C SER A 83 14.17 19.22 -1.72
N PRO A 84 13.97 19.08 -0.40
CA PRO A 84 12.74 18.53 0.18
C PRO A 84 11.48 19.26 -0.30
N SER A 85 11.57 20.57 -0.51
CA SER A 85 10.47 21.40 -1.01
C SER A 85 10.13 21.05 -2.48
N GLU A 86 11.15 20.92 -3.34
CA GLU A 86 10.96 20.56 -4.75
C GLU A 86 10.37 19.16 -4.86
N ALA A 87 10.89 18.18 -4.12
CA ALA A 87 10.36 16.82 -4.09
C ALA A 87 8.89 16.80 -3.65
N GLY A 88 8.51 17.58 -2.64
CA GLY A 88 7.14 17.74 -2.19
C GLY A 88 6.22 18.28 -3.28
N TRP A 89 6.63 19.36 -3.98
CA TRP A 89 5.88 19.93 -5.07
C TRP A 89 5.73 18.97 -6.26
N MET A 90 6.73 18.16 -6.55
CA MET A 90 6.67 17.16 -7.63
C MET A 90 5.73 15.99 -7.32
N ILE A 91 5.56 15.65 -6.04
CA ILE A 91 4.67 14.57 -5.58
C ILE A 91 3.23 15.08 -5.39
N ALA A 92 3.02 16.36 -5.08
CA ALA A 92 1.70 16.93 -4.84
C ALA A 92 0.65 16.63 -5.94
N PRO A 93 0.99 16.63 -7.24
CA PRO A 93 0.06 16.28 -8.32
C PRO A 93 -0.52 14.85 -8.22
N MET A 94 0.18 13.96 -7.53
CA MET A 94 -0.31 12.60 -7.25
C MET A 94 -1.60 12.61 -6.40
N ALA A 95 -1.65 13.48 -5.40
CA ALA A 95 -2.84 13.67 -4.56
C ALA A 95 -3.99 14.34 -5.35
N LEU A 96 -3.65 15.31 -6.19
CA LEU A 96 -4.62 15.97 -7.07
C LEU A 96 -5.27 14.96 -8.04
N ALA A 97 -4.47 14.12 -8.69
CA ALA A 97 -4.98 13.07 -9.56
C ALA A 97 -5.90 12.08 -8.83
N ALA A 98 -5.54 11.70 -7.59
CA ALA A 98 -6.37 10.84 -6.76
C ALA A 98 -7.73 11.46 -6.45
N MET A 99 -7.82 12.78 -6.29
CA MET A 99 -9.09 13.49 -6.10
C MET A 99 -9.91 13.56 -7.39
N LEU A 100 -9.27 13.86 -8.52
CA LEU A 100 -9.93 13.99 -9.82
C LEU A 100 -10.46 12.66 -10.37
N THR A 101 -9.85 11.55 -10.02
CA THR A 101 -10.29 10.22 -10.47
C THR A 101 -11.53 9.71 -9.75
N LYS A 102 -11.86 10.19 -8.55
CA LYS A 102 -13.03 9.73 -7.78
C LYS A 102 -14.37 9.86 -8.54
N PRO A 103 -14.73 11.02 -9.12
CA PRO A 103 -15.98 11.14 -9.85
C PRO A 103 -16.02 10.33 -11.15
N LEU A 104 -14.86 10.06 -11.76
CA LEU A 104 -14.79 9.24 -12.98
C LEU A 104 -14.95 7.74 -12.70
N MET A 105 -14.65 7.31 -11.45
CA MET A 105 -14.67 5.90 -11.07
C MET A 105 -16.01 5.23 -11.35
N GLN A 106 -17.10 5.89 -10.99
CA GLN A 106 -18.43 5.30 -11.15
C GLN A 106 -18.75 5.02 -12.62
N LYS A 107 -18.41 5.94 -13.52
CA LYS A 107 -18.58 5.77 -14.97
C LYS A 107 -17.68 4.67 -15.51
N LEU A 108 -16.40 4.65 -15.12
CA LEU A 108 -15.44 3.62 -15.55
C LEU A 108 -15.91 2.22 -15.14
N LEU A 109 -16.32 2.05 -13.88
CA LEU A 109 -16.78 0.76 -13.37
C LEU A 109 -18.07 0.27 -14.02
N GLN A 110 -18.99 1.18 -14.38
CA GLN A 110 -20.24 0.85 -15.08
C GLN A 110 -19.96 0.43 -16.53
N THR A 111 -18.98 1.07 -17.20
CA THR A 111 -18.69 0.82 -18.61
C THR A 111 -17.83 -0.42 -18.82
N PHE A 112 -16.77 -0.60 -18.05
CA PHE A 112 -15.77 -1.65 -18.27
C PHE A 112 -15.84 -2.81 -17.27
N GLY A 113 -16.61 -2.65 -16.20
CA GLY A 113 -16.72 -3.62 -15.11
C GLY A 113 -15.47 -3.68 -14.20
N TYR A 114 -15.67 -4.13 -12.98
CA TYR A 114 -14.61 -4.18 -11.95
C TYR A 114 -13.40 -5.03 -12.34
N ARG A 115 -13.65 -6.19 -12.96
CA ARG A 115 -12.59 -7.14 -13.32
C ARG A 115 -11.60 -6.54 -14.31
N ASN A 116 -12.11 -5.97 -15.39
CA ASN A 116 -11.27 -5.45 -16.48
C ASN A 116 -10.49 -4.22 -16.00
N ILE A 117 -11.13 -3.34 -15.24
CA ILE A 117 -10.48 -2.16 -14.66
C ILE A 117 -9.36 -2.58 -13.72
N LEU A 118 -9.61 -3.51 -12.80
CA LEU A 118 -8.60 -3.96 -11.85
C LEU A 118 -7.41 -4.61 -12.55
N LEU A 119 -7.64 -5.49 -13.53
CA LEU A 119 -6.57 -6.14 -14.27
C LEU A 119 -5.73 -5.12 -15.05
N ALA A 120 -6.38 -4.28 -15.86
CA ALA A 120 -5.69 -3.26 -16.65
C ALA A 120 -4.93 -2.27 -15.77
N ASN A 121 -5.57 -1.80 -14.71
CA ASN A 121 -4.97 -0.84 -13.80
C ASN A 121 -3.80 -1.44 -12.98
N THR A 122 -3.90 -2.70 -12.57
CA THR A 122 -2.78 -3.38 -11.85
C THR A 122 -1.56 -3.48 -12.76
N VAL A 123 -1.74 -3.87 -14.03
CA VAL A 123 -0.64 -3.92 -15.00
C VAL A 123 -0.08 -2.51 -15.24
N LEU A 124 -0.95 -1.52 -15.41
CA LEU A 124 -0.53 -0.13 -15.64
C LEU A 124 0.26 0.43 -14.45
N VAL A 125 -0.20 0.21 -13.22
CA VAL A 125 0.53 0.61 -12.00
C VAL A 125 1.90 -0.07 -11.94
N GLY A 126 1.97 -1.37 -12.24
CA GLY A 126 3.24 -2.10 -12.29
C GLY A 126 4.21 -1.52 -13.32
N VAL A 127 3.73 -1.23 -14.53
CA VAL A 127 4.54 -0.60 -15.59
C VAL A 127 5.00 0.80 -15.19
N LEU A 128 4.09 1.61 -14.62
CA LEU A 128 4.44 2.95 -14.13
C LEU A 128 5.48 2.88 -13.00
N MET A 129 5.39 1.94 -12.08
CA MET A 129 6.39 1.77 -11.02
C MET A 129 7.75 1.37 -11.60
N MET A 130 7.79 0.43 -12.54
CA MET A 130 9.05 0.05 -13.20
C MET A 130 9.64 1.19 -14.03
N SER A 131 8.82 1.98 -14.69
CA SER A 131 9.28 3.10 -15.51
C SER A 131 9.84 4.28 -14.70
N ILE A 132 9.64 4.34 -13.38
CA ILE A 132 10.35 5.30 -12.52
C ILE A 132 11.87 5.12 -12.62
N ALA A 133 12.34 3.87 -12.77
CA ALA A 133 13.76 3.56 -12.93
C ALA A 133 14.39 4.09 -14.24
N LEU A 134 13.56 4.47 -15.21
CA LEU A 134 14.02 5.06 -16.49
C LEU A 134 14.28 6.57 -16.36
N HIS A 135 13.84 7.19 -15.29
CA HIS A 135 14.09 8.61 -15.03
C HIS A 135 15.41 8.79 -14.29
N GLY A 136 16.15 9.83 -14.68
CA GLY A 136 17.40 10.24 -14.03
C GLY A 136 17.35 11.70 -13.57
N PRO A 137 18.44 12.19 -12.99
CA PRO A 137 18.56 13.60 -12.55
C PRO A 137 18.30 14.61 -13.66
N ASP A 138 18.64 14.26 -14.89
CA ASP A 138 18.51 15.11 -16.09
C ASP A 138 17.11 15.02 -16.74
N SER A 139 16.23 14.19 -16.20
CA SER A 139 14.86 14.06 -16.74
C SER A 139 14.09 15.36 -16.58
N PRO A 140 13.32 15.78 -17.62
CA PRO A 140 12.51 16.99 -17.53
C PRO A 140 11.54 16.92 -16.35
N LYS A 141 11.53 17.94 -15.48
CA LYS A 141 10.67 17.98 -14.28
C LYS A 141 9.17 17.78 -14.61
N TRP A 142 8.71 18.33 -15.73
CA TRP A 142 7.32 18.19 -16.16
C TRP A 142 6.95 16.72 -16.46
N LEU A 143 7.89 15.92 -16.96
CA LEU A 143 7.69 14.50 -17.27
C LEU A 143 7.52 13.70 -15.97
N LEU A 144 8.33 13.97 -14.95
CA LEU A 144 8.21 13.37 -13.63
C LEU A 144 6.87 13.73 -12.97
N VAL A 145 6.49 15.00 -13.05
CA VAL A 145 5.20 15.48 -12.52
C VAL A 145 4.02 14.79 -13.19
N LEU A 146 4.06 14.67 -14.54
CA LEU A 146 3.03 13.95 -15.30
C LEU A 146 2.97 12.47 -14.94
N HIS A 147 4.15 11.84 -14.81
CA HIS A 147 4.27 10.43 -14.40
C HIS A 147 3.62 10.21 -13.02
N PHE A 148 3.95 11.04 -12.03
CA PHE A 148 3.38 10.93 -10.67
C PHE A 148 1.88 11.26 -10.66
N PHE A 149 1.44 12.19 -11.48
CA PHE A 149 0.02 12.46 -11.65
C PHE A 149 -0.74 11.21 -12.12
N ILE A 150 -0.27 10.56 -13.19
CA ILE A 150 -0.89 9.33 -13.72
C ILE A 150 -0.83 8.21 -12.67
N LEU A 151 0.31 8.01 -12.02
CA LEU A 151 0.49 7.00 -10.97
C LEU A 151 -0.49 7.22 -9.80
N GLY A 152 -0.68 8.47 -9.38
CA GLY A 152 -1.63 8.84 -8.32
C GLY A 152 -3.08 8.53 -8.69
N GLY A 153 -3.47 8.84 -9.93
CA GLY A 153 -4.78 8.50 -10.47
C GLY A 153 -5.01 6.98 -10.50
N CYS A 154 -4.06 6.23 -11.05
CA CYS A 154 -4.12 4.77 -11.10
C CYS A 154 -4.16 4.14 -9.71
N ASN A 155 -3.39 4.66 -8.76
CA ASN A 155 -3.42 4.19 -7.36
C ASN A 155 -4.78 4.43 -6.70
N SER A 156 -5.41 5.59 -6.95
CA SER A 156 -6.77 5.90 -6.47
C SER A 156 -7.82 4.96 -7.06
N ILE A 157 -7.71 4.66 -8.36
CA ILE A 157 -8.57 3.69 -9.06
C ILE A 157 -8.41 2.29 -8.43
N GLN A 158 -7.18 1.85 -8.24
CA GLN A 158 -6.88 0.55 -7.62
C GLN A 158 -7.49 0.43 -6.23
N PHE A 159 -7.24 1.44 -5.40
CA PHE A 159 -7.72 1.47 -4.03
C PHE A 159 -9.24 1.42 -3.94
N THR A 160 -9.92 2.28 -4.71
CA THR A 160 -11.38 2.39 -4.67
C THR A 160 -12.04 1.12 -5.21
N SER A 161 -11.57 0.61 -6.35
CA SER A 161 -12.13 -0.60 -6.97
C SER A 161 -11.96 -1.84 -6.10
N MET A 162 -10.76 -2.02 -5.51
CA MET A 162 -10.48 -3.14 -4.60
C MET A 162 -11.38 -3.09 -3.36
N ASN A 163 -11.51 -1.91 -2.75
CA ASN A 163 -12.35 -1.77 -1.56
C ASN A 163 -13.82 -2.06 -1.87
N THR A 164 -14.33 -1.53 -2.98
CA THR A 164 -15.72 -1.72 -3.37
C THR A 164 -16.02 -3.19 -3.67
N ILE A 165 -15.19 -3.88 -4.44
CA ILE A 165 -15.41 -5.29 -4.78
C ILE A 165 -15.25 -6.21 -3.57
N THR A 166 -14.34 -5.87 -2.65
CA THR A 166 -14.14 -6.67 -1.43
C THR A 166 -15.39 -6.70 -0.55
N LEU A 167 -16.14 -5.59 -0.51
CA LEU A 167 -17.34 -5.46 0.31
C LEU A 167 -18.65 -5.81 -0.42
N ALA A 168 -18.59 -6.01 -1.74
CA ALA A 168 -19.77 -6.08 -2.60
C ALA A 168 -20.81 -7.16 -2.18
N ASP A 169 -20.36 -8.32 -1.72
CA ASP A 169 -21.23 -9.44 -1.36
C ASP A 169 -21.50 -9.54 0.15
N LEU A 170 -21.06 -8.55 0.93
CA LEU A 170 -21.39 -8.50 2.34
C LEU A 170 -22.82 -8.01 2.54
N ARG A 171 -23.52 -8.57 3.51
CA ARG A 171 -24.86 -8.10 3.92
C ARG A 171 -24.75 -6.75 4.62
N PRO A 172 -25.78 -5.88 4.55
CA PRO A 172 -25.73 -4.53 5.13
C PRO A 172 -25.24 -4.47 6.58
N TYR A 173 -25.67 -5.43 7.43
CA TYR A 173 -25.26 -5.50 8.83
C TYR A 173 -23.80 -5.94 9.02
N GLN A 174 -23.16 -6.53 8.00
CA GLN A 174 -21.76 -6.97 8.02
C GLN A 174 -20.80 -5.88 7.55
N ASN A 175 -21.29 -4.84 6.89
CA ASN A 175 -20.44 -3.82 6.27
C ASN A 175 -19.53 -3.10 7.26
N THR A 176 -20.00 -2.79 8.46
CA THR A 176 -19.19 -2.13 9.48
C THR A 176 -18.01 -3.00 9.91
N SER A 177 -18.27 -4.27 10.24
CA SER A 177 -17.22 -5.23 10.61
C SER A 177 -16.29 -5.55 9.42
N GLY A 178 -16.84 -5.63 8.20
CA GLY A 178 -16.09 -5.83 6.97
C GLY A 178 -15.13 -4.67 6.69
N ASN A 179 -15.60 -3.42 6.79
CA ASN A 179 -14.77 -2.24 6.65
C ASN A 179 -13.66 -2.18 7.70
N SER A 180 -13.97 -2.50 8.95
CA SER A 180 -12.97 -2.50 10.03
C SER A 180 -11.90 -3.57 9.80
N LEU A 181 -12.28 -4.79 9.41
CA LEU A 181 -11.32 -5.85 9.10
C LEU A 181 -10.47 -5.50 7.88
N MET A 182 -11.07 -4.88 6.87
CA MET A 182 -10.35 -4.40 5.70
C MET A 182 -9.35 -3.30 6.06
N ALA A 183 -9.70 -2.37 6.96
CA ALA A 183 -8.79 -1.34 7.45
C ALA A 183 -7.57 -1.94 8.18
N VAL A 184 -7.79 -2.94 9.04
CA VAL A 184 -6.69 -3.68 9.70
C VAL A 184 -5.79 -4.36 8.68
N ASN A 185 -6.38 -5.07 7.70
CA ASN A 185 -5.63 -5.72 6.62
C ASN A 185 -4.79 -4.71 5.82
N GLN A 186 -5.32 -3.52 5.56
CA GLN A 186 -4.60 -2.44 4.87
C GLN A 186 -3.42 -1.92 5.69
N GLN A 187 -3.59 -1.73 7.00
CA GLN A 187 -2.50 -1.27 7.88
C GLN A 187 -1.38 -2.31 7.97
N LEU A 188 -1.72 -3.60 8.05
CA LEU A 188 -0.75 -4.68 8.01
C LEU A 188 0.02 -4.69 6.68
N ALA A 189 -0.70 -4.57 5.55
CA ALA A 189 -0.09 -4.51 4.23
C ALA A 189 0.85 -3.31 4.06
N MET A 190 0.47 -2.14 4.60
CA MET A 190 1.34 -0.94 4.61
C MET A 190 2.61 -1.19 5.42
N GLY A 191 2.48 -1.71 6.63
CA GLY A 191 3.64 -2.01 7.48
C GLY A 191 4.61 -2.98 6.82
N PHE A 192 4.10 -4.08 6.27
CA PHE A 192 4.92 -5.05 5.53
C PHE A 192 5.54 -4.45 4.26
N GLY A 193 4.78 -3.65 3.50
CA GLY A 193 5.28 -3.02 2.27
C GLY A 193 6.43 -2.05 2.54
N ILE A 194 6.30 -1.21 3.57
CA ILE A 194 7.37 -0.29 3.99
C ILE A 194 8.59 -1.07 4.49
N ALA A 195 8.38 -2.12 5.30
CA ALA A 195 9.47 -2.95 5.80
C ALA A 195 10.24 -3.64 4.66
N LEU A 196 9.53 -4.23 3.68
CA LEU A 196 10.14 -4.85 2.51
C LEU A 196 10.90 -3.82 1.67
N GLY A 197 10.32 -2.65 1.40
CA GLY A 197 10.97 -1.56 0.68
C GLY A 197 12.27 -1.11 1.38
N SER A 198 12.24 -0.97 2.69
CA SER A 198 13.41 -0.60 3.50
C SER A 198 14.51 -1.69 3.47
N LEU A 199 14.13 -2.96 3.50
CA LEU A 199 15.06 -4.09 3.41
C LEU A 199 15.76 -4.12 2.04
N ILE A 200 15.01 -3.98 0.95
CA ILE A 200 15.56 -3.95 -0.41
C ILE A 200 16.55 -2.79 -0.54
N LEU A 201 16.20 -1.61 -0.01
CA LEU A 201 17.09 -0.45 -0.04
C LEU A 201 18.40 -0.71 0.72
N ARG A 202 18.32 -1.34 1.91
CA ARG A 202 19.53 -1.70 2.68
C ARG A 202 20.44 -2.68 1.93
N PHE A 203 19.88 -3.71 1.30
CA PHE A 203 20.65 -4.64 0.50
C PHE A 203 21.40 -3.95 -0.65
N TYR A 204 20.73 -3.00 -1.32
CA TYR A 204 21.33 -2.22 -2.40
C TYR A 204 22.50 -1.36 -1.90
N GLN A 205 22.29 -0.62 -0.80
CA GLN A 205 23.32 0.24 -0.21
C GLN A 205 24.55 -0.55 0.27
N GLN A 206 24.37 -1.78 0.76
CA GLN A 206 25.48 -2.65 1.14
C GLN A 206 26.22 -3.23 -0.07
N SER A 207 25.53 -3.44 -1.18
CA SER A 207 26.14 -3.93 -2.43
C SER A 207 26.99 -2.86 -3.14
N ASP A 208 26.60 -1.59 -3.05
CA ASP A 208 27.35 -0.47 -3.64
C ASP A 208 28.55 -0.04 -2.76
N ALA A 209 28.65 -0.55 -1.53
CA ALA A 209 29.76 -0.28 -0.60
C ALA A 209 30.89 -1.34 -0.65
N LEU A 210 30.74 -2.37 -1.49
CA LEU A 210 31.74 -3.41 -1.78
C LEU A 210 32.36 -3.21 -3.16
#